data_79b568dcde935706f62924fcd8ce7721
#
_entry.id   79b568dcde935706f62924fcd8ce7721
#
_cell.length_a   1.000
_cell.length_b   1.000
_cell.length_c   1.000
_cell.angle_alpha   90.00
_cell.angle_beta   90.00
_cell.angle_gamma   90.00
#
_symmetry.space_group_name_H-M   'P 1'
#
loop_
_entity.id
_entity.type
_entity.pdbx_description
1 polymer ?
#
loop_
_entity_poly.entity_id
_entity_poly.type
_entity_poly.pdbx_seq_one_letter_code
_entity_poly.pdbx_strand_id
1 'polypeptide(L)'
;LLYNEKGEVSGVQTGDMGLDKNGNPKDNFEPGINIKGKVTVLSEGCRGHLGKEVIKKFNLDANNKSPQQYGIGFKEIWEIDPEKHNLGKILHSVGWPLENDTYGGSFCYHAENNQIYLGYVIGLDYKNPYLSPYDEFQQFKTHPEIKKILSKGKRISYGARALIEGGLQSLPQMHMPGALLIGCDAGTLNMPKIKGSHTAMKSGIIAGEVINKHLSQNEHLSIYEDEFKNSWIYDELHQARNVKPSFQWGLIPAMVFTGIDQKIFGGKLPFTLQHKHADHDSLVSAKDSKKIDYPKYDGEFTFDKPSSVYLSGTNHAEDQPCHLLLKDKDLTTNYTLEEYDEPA
;
A
#
# COMPACT_ATOMS: atom_id res chain seq x y z
N LEU A 1 12.32 -3.44 -18.11
CA LEU A 1 11.69 -2.74 -19.23
C LEU A 1 12.52 -2.84 -20.50
N LEU A 2 11.84 -2.83 -21.65
CA LEU A 2 12.48 -2.70 -22.97
C LEU A 2 12.35 -1.27 -23.45
N TYR A 3 13.40 -0.78 -24.12
CA TYR A 3 13.45 0.57 -24.67
C TYR A 3 13.79 0.51 -26.15
N ASN A 4 13.24 1.42 -26.94
CA ASN A 4 13.61 1.59 -28.34
C ASN A 4 14.88 2.45 -28.48
N GLU A 5 15.34 2.66 -29.70
CA GLU A 5 16.54 3.48 -30.01
C GLU A 5 16.43 4.93 -29.56
N LYS A 6 15.21 5.45 -29.39
CA LYS A 6 14.93 6.79 -28.88
C LYS A 6 14.86 6.85 -27.34
N GLY A 7 15.01 5.72 -26.65
CA GLY A 7 14.91 5.62 -25.20
C GLY A 7 13.46 5.59 -24.68
N GLU A 8 12.46 5.44 -25.54
CA GLU A 8 11.05 5.30 -25.16
C GLU A 8 10.76 3.87 -24.73
N VAL A 9 9.84 3.69 -23.80
CA VAL A 9 9.39 2.34 -23.39
C VAL A 9 8.73 1.63 -24.56
N SER A 10 9.17 0.42 -24.86
CA SER A 10 8.68 -0.37 -26.00
C SER A 10 8.16 -1.75 -25.62
N GLY A 11 8.10 -2.06 -24.33
CA GLY A 11 7.63 -3.32 -23.80
C GLY A 11 8.33 -3.76 -22.53
N VAL A 12 8.17 -5.03 -22.21
CA VAL A 12 8.75 -5.67 -21.02
C VAL A 12 9.43 -6.98 -21.38
N GLN A 13 10.44 -7.34 -20.62
CA GLN A 13 11.00 -8.70 -20.62
C GLN A 13 10.51 -9.42 -19.37
N THR A 14 9.97 -10.62 -19.51
CA THR A 14 9.65 -11.46 -18.36
C THR A 14 10.91 -12.07 -17.78
N GLY A 15 10.88 -12.44 -16.48
CA GLY A 15 11.98 -13.15 -15.84
C GLY A 15 12.03 -14.61 -16.29
N ASP A 16 13.20 -15.21 -16.12
CA ASP A 16 13.37 -16.66 -16.30
C ASP A 16 12.58 -17.42 -15.23
N MET A 17 11.97 -18.53 -15.60
CA MET A 17 11.21 -19.41 -14.72
C MET A 17 11.96 -20.75 -14.54
N GLY A 18 11.67 -21.45 -13.45
CA GLY A 18 12.30 -22.76 -13.20
C GLY A 18 13.79 -22.71 -12.84
N LEU A 19 14.22 -21.67 -12.13
CA LEU A 19 15.58 -21.59 -11.57
C LEU A 19 15.64 -22.19 -10.16
N ASP A 20 16.78 -22.79 -9.80
CA ASP A 20 17.11 -23.19 -8.45
C ASP A 20 17.50 -21.99 -7.57
N LYS A 21 17.75 -22.19 -6.28
CA LYS A 21 18.17 -21.15 -5.33
C LYS A 21 19.50 -20.46 -5.67
N ASN A 22 20.32 -21.09 -6.52
CA ASN A 22 21.61 -20.56 -6.97
C ASN A 22 21.51 -19.88 -8.35
N GLY A 23 20.30 -19.89 -8.97
CA GLY A 23 20.06 -19.32 -10.29
C GLY A 23 20.37 -20.27 -11.44
N ASN A 24 20.56 -21.58 -11.20
CA ASN A 24 20.77 -22.56 -12.26
C ASN A 24 19.44 -23.08 -12.82
N PRO A 25 19.35 -23.37 -14.13
CA PRO A 25 18.17 -23.96 -14.73
C PRO A 25 17.84 -25.35 -14.15
N LYS A 26 16.57 -25.59 -13.83
CA LYS A 26 16.00 -26.88 -13.48
C LYS A 26 15.35 -27.55 -14.70
N ASP A 27 14.82 -28.77 -14.56
CA ASP A 27 14.17 -29.49 -15.66
C ASP A 27 12.96 -28.76 -16.26
N ASN A 28 12.32 -27.89 -15.49
CA ASN A 28 11.20 -27.06 -15.93
C ASN A 28 11.61 -25.61 -16.24
N PHE A 29 12.85 -25.39 -16.62
CA PHE A 29 13.35 -24.07 -16.97
C PHE A 29 12.68 -23.54 -18.26
N GLU A 30 12.19 -22.29 -18.17
CA GLU A 30 11.68 -21.54 -19.30
C GLU A 30 12.35 -20.14 -19.31
N PRO A 31 13.02 -19.76 -20.41
CA PRO A 31 13.67 -18.48 -20.51
C PRO A 31 12.62 -17.34 -20.59
N GLY A 32 12.97 -16.21 -20.05
CA GLY A 32 12.15 -14.99 -20.19
C GLY A 32 12.02 -14.57 -21.65
N ILE A 33 10.85 -13.99 -21.97
CA ILE A 33 10.53 -13.52 -23.34
C ILE A 33 10.34 -12.01 -23.36
N ASN A 34 10.61 -11.41 -24.52
CA ASN A 34 10.35 -9.99 -24.77
C ASN A 34 8.92 -9.81 -25.30
N ILE A 35 8.11 -9.06 -24.56
CA ILE A 35 6.75 -8.67 -24.95
C ILE A 35 6.79 -7.22 -25.36
N LYS A 36 6.62 -6.93 -26.65
CA LYS A 36 6.63 -5.58 -27.21
C LYS A 36 5.21 -5.06 -27.41
N GLY A 37 5.01 -3.78 -27.16
CA GLY A 37 3.74 -3.08 -27.35
C GLY A 37 3.96 -1.66 -27.87
N LYS A 38 2.94 -1.11 -28.54
CA LYS A 38 2.95 0.30 -28.96
C LYS A 38 2.88 1.27 -27.79
N VAL A 39 2.20 0.87 -26.71
CA VAL A 39 2.14 1.56 -25.42
C VAL A 39 2.19 0.51 -24.32
N THR A 40 2.99 0.76 -23.29
CA THR A 40 3.07 -0.08 -22.10
C THR A 40 2.29 0.58 -20.97
N VAL A 41 1.39 -0.16 -20.31
CA VAL A 41 0.63 0.34 -19.17
C VAL A 41 1.14 -0.34 -17.90
N LEU A 42 1.68 0.45 -16.98
CA LEU A 42 2.17 -0.02 -15.70
C LEU A 42 1.06 0.08 -14.65
N SER A 43 0.67 -1.05 -14.09
CA SER A 43 -0.43 -1.19 -13.13
C SER A 43 -0.12 -2.23 -12.04
N GLU A 44 1.13 -2.24 -11.59
CA GLU A 44 1.67 -3.24 -10.67
C GLU A 44 1.17 -3.10 -9.23
N GLY A 45 0.41 -2.06 -8.95
CA GLY A 45 -0.14 -1.77 -7.62
C GLY A 45 0.80 -0.93 -6.76
N CYS A 46 0.71 -1.10 -5.44
CA CYS A 46 1.54 -0.34 -4.53
C CYS A 46 3.03 -0.62 -4.75
N ARG A 47 3.78 0.40 -5.11
CA ARG A 47 5.23 0.34 -5.31
C ARG A 47 5.68 -0.72 -6.33
N GLY A 48 5.16 -0.66 -7.54
CA GLY A 48 5.50 -1.55 -8.65
C GLY A 48 7.01 -1.59 -8.93
N HIS A 49 7.53 -2.73 -9.37
CA HIS A 49 8.95 -2.88 -9.67
C HIS A 49 9.36 -2.03 -10.87
N LEU A 50 8.61 -2.12 -11.96
CA LEU A 50 8.84 -1.35 -13.18
C LEU A 50 8.39 0.11 -13.01
N GLY A 51 7.32 0.34 -12.24
CA GLY A 51 6.88 1.68 -11.85
C GLY A 51 8.00 2.49 -11.19
N LYS A 52 8.73 1.90 -10.23
CA LYS A 52 9.90 2.55 -9.60
C LYS A 52 11.02 2.85 -10.60
N GLU A 53 11.24 1.95 -11.54
CA GLU A 53 12.28 2.12 -12.57
C GLU A 53 11.97 3.32 -13.46
N VAL A 54 10.73 3.44 -13.98
CA VAL A 54 10.35 4.55 -14.85
C VAL A 54 10.30 5.88 -14.10
N ILE A 55 9.77 5.89 -12.87
CA ILE A 55 9.73 7.10 -12.05
C ILE A 55 11.14 7.66 -11.90
N LYS A 56 12.11 6.82 -11.55
CA LYS A 56 13.51 7.23 -11.42
C LYS A 56 14.13 7.63 -12.75
N LYS A 57 13.94 6.81 -13.82
CA LYS A 57 14.58 7.03 -15.12
C LYS A 57 14.11 8.31 -15.80
N PHE A 58 12.81 8.58 -15.74
CA PHE A 58 12.20 9.75 -16.37
C PHE A 58 11.98 10.92 -15.39
N ASN A 59 12.44 10.76 -14.12
CA ASN A 59 12.32 11.79 -13.09
C ASN A 59 10.87 12.27 -12.90
N LEU A 60 9.92 11.33 -12.89
CA LEU A 60 8.49 11.63 -12.93
C LEU A 60 7.95 12.28 -11.65
N ASP A 61 8.65 12.14 -10.54
CA ASP A 61 8.29 12.67 -9.21
C ASP A 61 8.99 14.01 -8.87
N ALA A 62 9.76 14.57 -9.80
CA ALA A 62 10.51 15.82 -9.59
C ALA A 62 9.63 17.01 -9.15
N ASN A 63 8.38 17.04 -9.58
CA ASN A 63 7.45 18.13 -9.27
C ASN A 63 6.47 17.78 -8.13
N ASN A 64 6.65 16.65 -7.47
CA ASN A 64 5.81 16.25 -6.35
C ASN A 64 5.96 17.22 -5.18
N LYS A 65 4.84 17.57 -4.57
CA LYS A 65 4.81 18.47 -3.41
C LYS A 65 5.10 17.76 -2.10
N SER A 66 4.95 16.44 -2.09
CA SER A 66 5.25 15.56 -0.96
C SER A 66 5.89 14.27 -1.47
N PRO A 67 6.81 13.65 -0.71
CA PRO A 67 7.25 12.30 -1.00
C PRO A 67 6.06 11.33 -0.94
N GLN A 68 6.18 10.20 -1.62
CA GLN A 68 5.18 9.15 -1.53
C GLN A 68 5.19 8.54 -0.12
N GLN A 69 4.00 8.22 0.36
CA GLN A 69 3.80 7.60 1.66
C GLN A 69 3.10 6.25 1.52
N TYR A 70 3.37 5.37 2.44
CA TYR A 70 2.89 4.01 2.41
C TYR A 70 2.27 3.60 3.75
N GLY A 71 1.40 2.61 3.69
CA GLY A 71 0.88 1.90 4.83
C GLY A 71 1.02 0.39 4.62
N ILE A 72 0.93 -0.37 5.70
CA ILE A 72 0.76 -1.81 5.67
C ILE A 72 -0.61 -2.17 6.19
N GLY A 73 -1.36 -2.95 5.41
CA GLY A 73 -2.67 -3.46 5.80
C GLY A 73 -2.63 -4.95 6.04
N PHE A 74 -3.19 -5.38 7.15
CA PHE A 74 -3.45 -6.77 7.50
C PHE A 74 -4.93 -7.05 7.41
N LYS A 75 -5.31 -8.22 6.93
CA LYS A 75 -6.70 -8.64 6.86
C LYS A 75 -6.83 -10.11 7.22
N GLU A 76 -7.83 -10.42 8.02
CA GLU A 76 -8.28 -11.77 8.30
C GLU A 76 -9.74 -11.93 7.88
N ILE A 77 -10.10 -13.12 7.45
CA ILE A 77 -11.49 -13.53 7.25
C ILE A 77 -11.83 -14.50 8.37
N TRP A 78 -12.95 -14.23 9.05
CA TRP A 78 -13.47 -15.06 10.14
C TRP A 78 -14.88 -15.51 9.81
N GLU A 79 -15.17 -16.77 10.04
CA GLU A 79 -16.55 -17.25 10.20
C GLU A 79 -16.94 -17.04 11.65
N ILE A 80 -18.04 -16.33 11.90
CA ILE A 80 -18.49 -15.99 13.23
C ILE A 80 -19.87 -16.59 13.54
N ASP A 81 -20.23 -16.58 14.82
CA ASP A 81 -21.54 -16.99 15.29
C ASP A 81 -22.64 -16.19 14.55
N PRO A 82 -23.61 -16.86 13.91
CA PRO A 82 -24.73 -16.22 13.22
C PRO A 82 -25.48 -15.18 14.07
N GLU A 83 -25.59 -15.41 15.39
CA GLU A 83 -26.26 -14.48 16.30
C GLU A 83 -25.54 -13.15 16.46
N LYS A 84 -24.25 -13.10 16.13
CA LYS A 84 -23.40 -11.88 16.16
C LYS A 84 -23.23 -11.25 14.80
N HIS A 85 -23.63 -11.95 13.76
CA HIS A 85 -23.49 -11.49 12.40
C HIS A 85 -24.62 -10.51 12.04
N ASN A 86 -24.26 -9.46 11.29
CA ASN A 86 -25.19 -8.47 10.80
C ASN A 86 -24.80 -8.06 9.38
N LEU A 87 -25.33 -8.77 8.39
CA LEU A 87 -24.97 -8.58 6.98
C LEU A 87 -25.02 -7.12 6.56
N GLY A 88 -23.94 -6.66 5.91
CA GLY A 88 -23.78 -5.29 5.43
C GLY A 88 -23.36 -4.28 6.50
N LYS A 89 -23.22 -4.69 7.78
CA LYS A 89 -22.67 -3.81 8.81
C LYS A 89 -21.19 -3.52 8.53
N ILE A 90 -20.84 -2.25 8.60
CA ILE A 90 -19.49 -1.75 8.44
C ILE A 90 -19.09 -0.98 9.69
N LEU A 91 -17.94 -1.31 10.25
CA LEU A 91 -17.32 -0.60 11.36
C LEU A 91 -15.92 -0.16 10.95
N HIS A 92 -15.59 1.10 11.17
CA HIS A 92 -14.24 1.64 11.08
C HIS A 92 -13.85 2.21 12.44
N SER A 93 -12.58 2.04 12.81
CA SER A 93 -12.02 2.68 14.01
C SER A 93 -10.65 3.28 13.72
N VAL A 94 -10.23 4.22 14.56
CA VAL A 94 -8.90 4.83 14.55
C VAL A 94 -8.32 4.83 15.96
N GLY A 95 -6.99 4.93 16.08
CA GLY A 95 -6.27 4.99 17.35
C GLY A 95 -5.94 3.61 17.89
N TRP A 96 -6.41 3.29 19.12
CA TRP A 96 -5.99 2.09 19.83
C TRP A 96 -5.93 0.82 18.94
N PRO A 97 -4.84 0.00 19.06
CA PRO A 97 -3.77 0.06 20.06
C PRO A 97 -2.68 1.08 19.78
N LEU A 98 -2.67 1.73 18.62
CA LEU A 98 -1.66 2.72 18.25
C LEU A 98 -1.68 3.95 19.19
N GLU A 99 -0.52 4.49 19.45
CA GLU A 99 -0.36 5.76 20.16
C GLU A 99 -0.75 6.96 19.27
N ASN A 100 -0.91 8.13 19.89
CA ASN A 100 -1.42 9.34 19.20
C ASN A 100 -0.59 9.83 18.02
N ASP A 101 0.69 9.49 17.98
CA ASP A 101 1.63 9.93 16.94
C ASP A 101 1.78 8.95 15.79
N THR A 102 1.08 7.82 15.85
CA THR A 102 1.10 6.80 14.80
C THR A 102 -0.23 6.75 14.07
N TYR A 103 -0.20 6.96 12.76
CA TYR A 103 -1.38 6.87 11.91
C TYR A 103 -1.80 5.43 11.68
N GLY A 104 -3.09 5.15 11.84
CA GLY A 104 -3.64 3.84 11.56
C GLY A 104 -5.09 3.68 11.99
N GLY A 105 -5.66 2.53 11.66
CA GLY A 105 -7.03 2.23 12.02
C GLY A 105 -7.51 0.89 11.47
N SER A 106 -8.73 0.52 11.85
CA SER A 106 -9.31 -0.76 11.50
C SER A 106 -10.53 -0.66 10.60
N PHE A 107 -10.85 -1.78 9.98
CA PHE A 107 -12.16 -2.02 9.38
C PHE A 107 -12.67 -3.40 9.77
N CYS A 108 -14.00 -3.51 9.89
CA CYS A 108 -14.70 -4.76 10.06
C CYS A 108 -15.96 -4.74 9.19
N TYR A 109 -16.05 -5.65 8.23
CA TYR A 109 -17.16 -5.75 7.29
C TYR A 109 -17.85 -7.08 7.48
N HIS A 110 -19.15 -7.05 7.78
CA HIS A 110 -19.99 -8.25 7.85
C HIS A 110 -20.44 -8.61 6.43
N ALA A 111 -19.82 -9.62 5.87
CA ALA A 111 -20.06 -10.13 4.52
C ALA A 111 -21.06 -11.29 4.51
N GLU A 112 -21.27 -11.93 3.37
CA GLU A 112 -22.12 -13.11 3.25
C GLU A 112 -21.56 -14.31 4.05
N ASN A 113 -22.36 -15.36 4.21
CA ASN A 113 -22.01 -16.64 4.83
C ASN A 113 -21.49 -16.53 6.29
N ASN A 114 -22.04 -15.60 7.08
CA ASN A 114 -21.59 -15.33 8.46
C ASN A 114 -20.09 -14.98 8.55
N GLN A 115 -19.51 -14.45 7.48
CA GLN A 115 -18.13 -14.03 7.46
C GLN A 115 -17.98 -12.56 7.81
N ILE A 116 -16.88 -12.26 8.49
CA ILE A 116 -16.41 -10.89 8.64
C ILE A 116 -15.02 -10.74 8.03
N TYR A 117 -14.78 -9.59 7.44
CA TYR A 117 -13.48 -9.16 6.98
C TYR A 117 -12.95 -8.13 7.97
N LEU A 118 -12.02 -8.59 8.81
CA LEU A 118 -11.39 -7.77 9.84
C LEU A 118 -10.00 -7.37 9.38
N GLY A 119 -9.69 -6.08 9.42
CA GLY A 119 -8.37 -5.61 9.04
C GLY A 119 -7.90 -4.43 9.85
N TYR A 120 -6.60 -4.19 9.79
CA TYR A 120 -5.90 -3.09 10.42
C TYR A 120 -4.86 -2.53 9.47
N VAL A 121 -4.80 -1.22 9.36
CA VAL A 121 -3.86 -0.50 8.49
C VAL A 121 -3.01 0.42 9.35
N ILE A 122 -1.70 0.43 9.12
CA ILE A 122 -0.74 1.25 9.84
C ILE A 122 0.11 1.99 8.81
N GLY A 123 0.23 3.31 8.95
CA GLY A 123 1.16 4.11 8.17
C GLY A 123 2.60 3.71 8.47
N LEU A 124 3.45 3.64 7.45
CA LEU A 124 4.85 3.26 7.61
C LEU A 124 5.76 4.44 8.02
N ASP A 125 5.15 5.58 8.32
CA ASP A 125 5.79 6.78 8.88
C ASP A 125 5.86 6.78 10.42
N TYR A 126 5.69 5.61 11.07
CA TYR A 126 5.85 5.49 12.52
C TYR A 126 7.30 5.72 12.97
N LYS A 127 7.46 6.20 14.21
CA LYS A 127 8.76 6.64 14.73
C LYS A 127 9.48 5.57 15.52
N ASN A 128 8.73 4.74 16.25
CA ASN A 128 9.30 3.77 17.19
C ASN A 128 9.72 2.48 16.45
N PRO A 129 11.02 2.12 16.38
CA PRO A 129 11.47 0.90 15.70
C PRO A 129 10.96 -0.39 16.35
N TYR A 130 10.55 -0.35 17.63
CA TYR A 130 9.95 -1.50 18.32
C TYR A 130 8.48 -1.73 17.97
N LEU A 131 7.86 -0.83 17.17
CA LEU A 131 6.49 -1.04 16.72
C LEU A 131 6.47 -2.14 15.66
N SER A 132 5.75 -3.22 15.98
CA SER A 132 5.48 -4.31 15.03
C SER A 132 4.07 -4.14 14.46
N PRO A 133 3.91 -3.74 13.20
CA PRO A 133 2.58 -3.59 12.60
C PRO A 133 1.73 -4.85 12.68
N TYR A 134 2.35 -6.04 12.60
CA TYR A 134 1.65 -7.30 12.78
C TYR A 134 1.11 -7.47 14.20
N ASP A 135 1.93 -7.18 15.21
CA ASP A 135 1.55 -7.35 16.61
C ASP A 135 0.50 -6.31 17.04
N GLU A 136 0.53 -5.11 16.48
CA GLU A 136 -0.54 -4.11 16.64
C GLU A 136 -1.88 -4.65 16.15
N PHE A 137 -1.92 -5.33 14.99
CA PHE A 137 -3.14 -5.99 14.53
C PHE A 137 -3.57 -7.13 15.45
N GLN A 138 -2.63 -7.93 15.99
CA GLN A 138 -2.96 -8.96 16.96
C GLN A 138 -3.53 -8.33 18.25
N GLN A 139 -2.90 -7.29 18.74
CA GLN A 139 -3.35 -6.57 19.93
C GLN A 139 -4.74 -5.94 19.71
N PHE A 140 -5.01 -5.36 18.54
CA PHE A 140 -6.33 -4.84 18.18
C PHE A 140 -7.45 -5.87 18.38
N LYS A 141 -7.22 -7.13 18.07
CA LYS A 141 -8.20 -8.20 18.26
C LYS A 141 -8.51 -8.50 19.74
N THR A 142 -7.64 -8.06 20.66
CA THR A 142 -7.88 -8.23 22.10
C THR A 142 -8.85 -7.19 22.67
N HIS A 143 -9.27 -6.18 21.90
CA HIS A 143 -10.27 -5.21 22.33
C HIS A 143 -11.58 -5.92 22.71
N PRO A 144 -12.22 -5.60 23.85
CA PRO A 144 -13.42 -6.32 24.33
C PRO A 144 -14.54 -6.44 23.29
N GLU A 145 -14.82 -5.35 22.55
CA GLU A 145 -15.87 -5.38 21.52
C GLU A 145 -15.48 -6.26 20.31
N ILE A 146 -14.20 -6.29 19.94
CA ILE A 146 -13.74 -7.17 18.86
C ILE A 146 -13.74 -8.63 19.32
N LYS A 147 -13.23 -8.92 20.52
CA LYS A 147 -13.31 -10.26 21.10
C LYS A 147 -14.74 -10.78 21.17
N LYS A 148 -15.71 -9.92 21.53
CA LYS A 148 -17.13 -10.28 21.58
C LYS A 148 -17.64 -10.72 20.20
N ILE A 149 -17.26 -10.03 19.14
CA ILE A 149 -17.62 -10.40 17.76
C ILE A 149 -16.97 -11.73 17.37
N LEU A 150 -15.66 -11.89 17.64
CA LEU A 150 -14.86 -13.04 17.22
C LEU A 150 -15.12 -14.31 18.06
N SER A 151 -15.65 -14.18 19.29
CA SER A 151 -15.78 -15.32 20.19
C SER A 151 -16.66 -16.43 19.58
N LYS A 152 -16.20 -17.68 19.66
CA LYS A 152 -16.73 -18.88 18.99
C LYS A 152 -16.57 -18.84 17.46
N GLY A 153 -15.88 -17.84 16.91
CA GLY A 153 -15.57 -17.78 15.49
C GLY A 153 -14.30 -18.57 15.13
N LYS A 154 -14.10 -18.75 13.85
CA LYS A 154 -12.93 -19.43 13.29
C LYS A 154 -12.26 -18.53 12.25
N ARG A 155 -10.97 -18.27 12.39
CA ARG A 155 -10.18 -17.63 11.38
C ARG A 155 -9.95 -18.58 10.19
N ILE A 156 -10.32 -18.16 8.98
CA ILE A 156 -10.27 -19.00 7.78
C ILE A 156 -9.25 -18.49 6.73
N SER A 157 -8.87 -17.23 6.77
CA SER A 157 -7.88 -16.67 5.83
C SER A 157 -7.15 -15.49 6.44
N TYR A 158 -5.96 -15.21 5.91
CA TYR A 158 -5.12 -14.08 6.28
C TYR A 158 -4.45 -13.50 5.04
N GLY A 159 -4.15 -12.22 5.06
CA GLY A 159 -3.33 -11.56 4.05
C GLY A 159 -2.79 -10.25 4.56
N ALA A 160 -1.64 -9.84 4.03
CA ALA A 160 -1.04 -8.54 4.27
C ALA A 160 -0.62 -7.91 2.94
N ARG A 161 -0.76 -6.59 2.84
CA ARG A 161 -0.36 -5.86 1.64
C ARG A 161 0.01 -4.43 1.98
N ALA A 162 1.08 -3.95 1.33
CA ALA A 162 1.40 -2.53 1.34
C ALA A 162 0.33 -1.72 0.58
N LEU A 163 0.07 -0.52 1.05
CA LEU A 163 -0.85 0.46 0.49
C LEU A 163 -0.09 1.74 0.16
N ILE A 164 -0.56 2.46 -0.85
CA ILE A 164 -0.03 3.77 -1.20
C ILE A 164 -0.93 4.84 -0.59
N GLU A 165 -0.36 5.79 0.14
CA GLU A 165 -1.14 6.73 0.96
C GLU A 165 -0.80 8.21 0.74
N GLY A 166 0.14 8.53 -0.15
CA GLY A 166 0.61 9.89 -0.37
C GLY A 166 -0.46 10.85 -0.94
N GLY A 167 -1.46 10.32 -1.63
CA GLY A 167 -2.55 11.12 -2.19
C GLY A 167 -2.11 12.04 -3.33
N LEU A 168 -2.93 13.07 -3.59
CA LEU A 168 -2.76 13.97 -4.74
C LEU A 168 -1.38 14.66 -4.80
N GLN A 169 -0.81 15.01 -3.63
CA GLN A 169 0.47 15.73 -3.54
C GLN A 169 1.66 14.89 -3.98
N SER A 170 1.51 13.56 -3.98
CA SER A 170 2.57 12.59 -4.24
C SER A 170 2.38 11.85 -5.56
N LEU A 171 1.37 12.23 -6.37
CA LEU A 171 1.20 11.65 -7.70
C LEU A 171 2.37 12.06 -8.60
N PRO A 172 3.11 11.10 -9.18
CA PRO A 172 4.12 11.40 -10.19
C PRO A 172 3.45 11.88 -11.47
N GLN A 173 4.22 12.40 -12.40
CA GLN A 173 3.79 12.48 -13.79
C GLN A 173 3.44 11.08 -14.27
N MET A 174 2.20 10.88 -14.75
CA MET A 174 1.66 9.55 -15.02
C MET A 174 1.86 9.09 -16.46
N HIS A 175 2.46 9.92 -17.30
CA HIS A 175 2.82 9.58 -18.68
C HIS A 175 4.32 9.73 -18.91
N MET A 176 4.85 8.93 -19.79
CA MET A 176 6.22 9.03 -20.31
C MET A 176 6.26 8.51 -21.76
N PRO A 177 7.35 8.71 -22.50
CA PRO A 177 7.45 8.19 -23.85
C PRO A 177 7.21 6.67 -23.91
N GLY A 178 6.15 6.26 -24.58
CA GLY A 178 5.78 4.86 -24.79
C GLY A 178 5.06 4.16 -23.63
N ALA A 179 4.78 4.86 -22.50
CA ALA A 179 4.10 4.23 -21.37
C ALA A 179 3.23 5.16 -20.54
N LEU A 180 2.34 4.54 -19.72
CA LEU A 180 1.49 5.19 -18.71
C LEU A 180 1.61 4.47 -17.36
N LEU A 181 1.54 5.24 -16.26
CA LEU A 181 1.32 4.75 -14.89
C LEU A 181 -0.16 4.90 -14.54
N ILE A 182 -0.79 3.86 -14.00
CA ILE A 182 -2.21 3.89 -13.62
C ILE A 182 -2.46 3.26 -12.24
N GLY A 183 -3.62 3.55 -11.68
CA GLY A 183 -4.05 2.96 -10.41
C GLY A 183 -3.12 3.24 -9.24
N CYS A 184 -2.95 2.25 -8.37
CA CYS A 184 -2.07 2.38 -7.21
C CYS A 184 -0.58 2.42 -7.56
N ASP A 185 -0.18 2.06 -8.78
CA ASP A 185 1.18 2.24 -9.25
C ASP A 185 1.51 3.74 -9.43
N ALA A 186 0.52 4.53 -9.86
CA ALA A 186 0.59 5.99 -9.86
C ALA A 186 0.27 6.62 -8.49
N GLY A 187 -0.50 5.96 -7.62
CA GLY A 187 -0.85 6.48 -6.30
C GLY A 187 -2.31 6.97 -6.16
N THR A 188 -3.25 6.43 -6.94
CA THR A 188 -4.63 6.94 -6.99
C THR A 188 -5.54 6.49 -5.84
N LEU A 189 -5.02 5.82 -4.80
CA LEU A 189 -5.81 5.38 -3.66
C LEU A 189 -6.39 6.57 -2.89
N ASN A 190 -7.69 6.53 -2.60
CA ASN A 190 -8.31 7.45 -1.66
C ASN A 190 -8.05 6.96 -0.23
N MET A 191 -7.06 7.54 0.44
CA MET A 191 -6.60 7.13 1.75
C MET A 191 -7.69 7.24 2.84
N PRO A 192 -8.42 8.35 3.01
CA PRO A 192 -9.45 8.44 4.05
C PRO A 192 -10.57 7.39 3.93
N LYS A 193 -10.88 6.97 2.71
CA LYS A 193 -11.85 5.90 2.46
C LYS A 193 -11.24 4.51 2.59
N ILE A 194 -9.90 4.40 2.57
CA ILE A 194 -9.17 3.12 2.45
C ILE A 194 -9.64 2.37 1.20
N LYS A 195 -9.90 3.06 0.11
CA LYS A 195 -10.45 2.51 -1.14
C LYS A 195 -9.65 3.01 -2.34
N GLY A 196 -9.20 2.04 -3.16
CA GLY A 196 -8.44 2.31 -4.37
C GLY A 196 -9.00 1.63 -5.63
N SER A 197 -9.89 0.63 -5.49
CA SER A 197 -10.36 -0.14 -6.65
C SER A 197 -11.11 0.72 -7.67
N HIS A 198 -12.02 1.59 -7.21
CA HIS A 198 -12.81 2.45 -8.08
C HIS A 198 -11.95 3.50 -8.81
N THR A 199 -10.98 4.10 -8.11
CA THR A 199 -10.04 5.06 -8.70
C THR A 199 -9.07 4.38 -9.68
N ALA A 200 -8.57 3.19 -9.34
CA ALA A 200 -7.72 2.41 -10.23
C ALA A 200 -8.47 1.99 -11.52
N MET A 201 -9.71 1.50 -11.39
CA MET A 201 -10.54 1.15 -12.55
C MET A 201 -10.80 2.36 -13.46
N LYS A 202 -11.17 3.51 -12.89
CA LYS A 202 -11.41 4.73 -13.69
C LYS A 202 -10.13 5.24 -14.34
N SER A 203 -8.98 5.18 -13.65
CA SER A 203 -7.69 5.55 -14.24
C SER A 203 -7.35 4.66 -15.45
N GLY A 204 -7.65 3.37 -15.35
CA GLY A 204 -7.50 2.42 -16.47
C GLY A 204 -8.44 2.72 -17.64
N ILE A 205 -9.68 3.12 -17.38
CA ILE A 205 -10.63 3.54 -18.44
C ILE A 205 -10.08 4.77 -19.16
N ILE A 206 -9.64 5.80 -18.45
CA ILE A 206 -9.05 7.00 -19.05
C ILE A 206 -7.81 6.63 -19.88
N ALA A 207 -6.94 5.76 -19.36
CA ALA A 207 -5.77 5.30 -20.09
C ALA A 207 -6.14 4.60 -21.41
N GLY A 208 -7.16 3.73 -21.39
CA GLY A 208 -7.64 3.05 -22.58
C GLY A 208 -8.18 4.03 -23.65
N GLU A 209 -8.95 5.04 -23.23
CA GLU A 209 -9.45 6.10 -24.11
C GLU A 209 -8.32 6.93 -24.71
N VAL A 210 -7.33 7.33 -23.90
CA VAL A 210 -6.16 8.10 -24.36
C VAL A 210 -5.29 7.28 -25.32
N ILE A 211 -5.02 6.01 -25.00
CA ILE A 211 -4.25 5.12 -25.87
C ILE A 211 -4.96 4.94 -27.22
N ASN A 212 -6.29 4.78 -27.23
CA ASN A 212 -7.03 4.69 -28.47
C ASN A 212 -6.89 5.96 -29.34
N LYS A 213 -6.99 7.14 -28.75
CA LYS A 213 -6.75 8.42 -29.45
C LYS A 213 -5.30 8.53 -29.95
N HIS A 214 -4.33 8.14 -29.12
CA HIS A 214 -2.91 8.10 -29.50
C HIS A 214 -2.66 7.23 -30.72
N LEU A 215 -3.20 6.02 -30.74
CA LEU A 215 -2.97 5.05 -31.81
C LEU A 215 -3.75 5.36 -33.09
N SER A 216 -4.94 5.98 -33.03
CA SER A 216 -5.80 6.27 -34.16
C SER A 216 -5.64 7.68 -34.73
N GLN A 217 -5.29 8.65 -33.90
CA GLN A 217 -5.26 10.08 -34.25
C GLN A 217 -3.88 10.71 -34.04
N ASN A 218 -2.89 9.91 -33.62
CA ASN A 218 -1.52 10.37 -33.33
C ASN A 218 -1.45 11.45 -32.24
N GLU A 219 -2.39 11.44 -31.28
CA GLU A 219 -2.34 12.35 -30.14
C GLU A 219 -1.22 11.96 -29.16
N HIS A 220 -0.72 12.93 -28.41
CA HIS A 220 0.36 12.69 -27.44
C HIS A 220 -0.18 12.05 -26.17
N LEU A 221 0.58 11.10 -25.57
CA LEU A 221 0.18 10.43 -24.32
C LEU A 221 0.02 11.39 -23.13
N SER A 222 0.60 12.59 -23.19
CA SER A 222 0.45 13.62 -22.14
C SER A 222 -0.99 14.07 -21.91
N ILE A 223 -1.90 13.87 -22.89
CA ILE A 223 -3.32 14.17 -22.71
C ILE A 223 -3.95 13.37 -21.54
N TYR A 224 -3.30 12.28 -21.13
CA TYR A 224 -3.72 11.50 -19.96
C TYR A 224 -3.78 12.35 -18.68
N GLU A 225 -2.83 13.25 -18.48
CA GLU A 225 -2.80 14.16 -17.33
C GLU A 225 -4.02 15.08 -17.30
N ASP A 226 -4.39 15.63 -18.46
CA ASP A 226 -5.53 16.54 -18.56
C ASP A 226 -6.87 15.80 -18.39
N GLU A 227 -7.00 14.63 -19.04
CA GLU A 227 -8.20 13.78 -18.87
C GLU A 227 -8.34 13.28 -17.42
N PHE A 228 -7.23 12.98 -16.75
CA PHE A 228 -7.24 12.63 -15.31
C PHE A 228 -7.68 13.82 -14.45
N LYS A 229 -7.13 15.03 -14.69
CA LYS A 229 -7.51 16.25 -13.96
C LYS A 229 -8.96 16.64 -14.17
N ASN A 230 -9.52 16.36 -15.35
CA ASN A 230 -10.92 16.63 -15.66
C ASN A 230 -11.87 15.53 -15.18
N SER A 231 -11.37 14.50 -14.50
CA SER A 231 -12.17 13.39 -14.02
C SER A 231 -12.55 13.53 -12.55
N TRP A 232 -13.61 12.82 -12.14
CA TRP A 232 -14.04 12.76 -10.75
C TRP A 232 -12.98 12.16 -9.80
N ILE A 233 -11.97 11.39 -10.32
CA ILE A 233 -10.88 10.88 -9.50
C ILE A 233 -10.09 12.05 -8.92
N TYR A 234 -9.73 13.01 -9.76
CA TYR A 234 -8.98 14.18 -9.33
C TYR A 234 -9.77 14.96 -8.26
N ASP A 235 -11.07 15.18 -8.48
CA ASP A 235 -11.93 15.86 -7.52
C ASP A 235 -11.97 15.13 -6.18
N GLU A 236 -12.09 13.80 -6.20
CA GLU A 236 -12.12 12.97 -5.00
C GLU A 236 -10.78 13.03 -4.24
N LEU A 237 -9.66 12.90 -4.94
CA LEU A 237 -8.34 13.01 -4.33
C LEU A 237 -8.05 14.43 -3.83
N HIS A 238 -8.52 15.45 -4.57
CA HIS A 238 -8.40 16.84 -4.15
C HIS A 238 -9.17 17.13 -2.87
N GLN A 239 -10.38 16.63 -2.73
CA GLN A 239 -11.16 16.76 -1.49
C GLN A 239 -10.45 16.07 -0.31
N ALA A 240 -9.82 14.94 -0.53
CA ALA A 240 -9.14 14.14 0.51
C ALA A 240 -7.72 14.64 0.86
N ARG A 241 -7.14 15.55 0.08
CA ARG A 241 -5.70 15.89 0.08
C ARG A 241 -5.11 16.32 1.43
N ASN A 242 -5.93 16.94 2.29
CA ASN A 242 -5.45 17.46 3.58
C ASN A 242 -5.59 16.45 4.73
N VAL A 243 -6.28 15.33 4.53
CA VAL A 243 -6.60 14.39 5.61
C VAL A 243 -5.33 13.71 6.14
N LYS A 244 -4.63 12.94 5.31
CA LYS A 244 -3.42 12.22 5.76
C LYS A 244 -2.35 13.17 6.31
N PRO A 245 -2.01 14.29 5.65
CA PRO A 245 -0.99 15.19 6.18
C PRO A 245 -1.33 15.82 7.54
N SER A 246 -2.60 15.98 7.88
CA SER A 246 -2.98 16.52 9.19
C SER A 246 -2.60 15.62 10.36
N PHE A 247 -2.46 14.31 10.14
CA PHE A 247 -2.09 13.35 11.18
C PHE A 247 -0.65 13.53 11.70
N GLN A 248 0.20 14.32 11.03
CA GLN A 248 1.47 14.77 11.60
C GLN A 248 1.32 15.51 12.93
N TRP A 249 0.15 16.07 13.19
CA TRP A 249 -0.15 16.80 14.43
C TRP A 249 -0.63 15.87 15.56
N GLY A 250 -0.71 14.57 15.30
CA GLY A 250 -1.31 13.57 16.18
C GLY A 250 -2.80 13.35 15.93
N LEU A 251 -3.34 12.27 16.50
CA LEU A 251 -4.69 11.78 16.22
C LEU A 251 -5.78 12.81 16.51
N ILE A 252 -5.80 13.40 17.72
CA ILE A 252 -6.90 14.29 18.13
C ILE A 252 -6.94 15.58 17.31
N PRO A 253 -5.84 16.34 17.15
CA PRO A 253 -5.83 17.53 16.29
C PRO A 253 -6.20 17.23 14.84
N ALA A 254 -5.72 16.09 14.30
CA ALA A 254 -6.05 15.66 12.94
C ALA A 254 -7.53 15.36 12.78
N MET A 255 -8.16 14.69 13.73
CA MET A 255 -9.60 14.39 13.69
C MET A 255 -10.45 15.66 13.72
N VAL A 256 -10.10 16.62 14.58
CA VAL A 256 -10.79 17.91 14.65
C VAL A 256 -10.64 18.68 13.33
N PHE A 257 -9.40 18.80 12.84
CA PHE A 257 -9.12 19.48 11.58
C PHE A 257 -9.86 18.79 10.40
N THR A 258 -9.75 17.48 10.29
CA THR A 258 -10.43 16.70 9.24
C THR A 258 -11.94 16.86 9.31
N GLY A 259 -12.52 16.86 10.52
CA GLY A 259 -13.94 17.11 10.71
C GLY A 259 -14.35 18.48 10.16
N ILE A 260 -13.60 19.53 10.45
CA ILE A 260 -13.82 20.89 9.95
C ILE A 260 -13.63 20.94 8.43
N ASP A 261 -12.49 20.45 7.91
CA ASP A 261 -12.17 20.46 6.48
C ASP A 261 -13.25 19.72 5.67
N GLN A 262 -13.63 18.52 6.08
CA GLN A 262 -14.53 17.67 5.30
C GLN A 262 -16.02 18.03 5.48
N LYS A 263 -16.46 18.40 6.70
CA LYS A 263 -17.88 18.64 6.99
C LYS A 263 -18.31 20.10 6.77
N ILE A 264 -17.41 21.05 7.02
CA ILE A 264 -17.73 22.48 6.85
C ILE A 264 -17.27 22.98 5.48
N PHE A 265 -16.04 22.65 5.09
CA PHE A 265 -15.46 23.14 3.84
C PHE A 265 -15.52 22.16 2.67
N GLY A 266 -16.01 20.93 2.88
CA GLY A 266 -16.11 19.91 1.83
C GLY A 266 -14.77 19.56 1.18
N GLY A 267 -13.65 19.63 1.94
CA GLY A 267 -12.30 19.42 1.42
C GLY A 267 -11.77 20.55 0.52
N LYS A 268 -12.43 21.74 0.54
CA LYS A 268 -12.13 22.87 -0.37
C LYS A 268 -11.34 24.00 0.30
N LEU A 269 -10.61 23.73 1.38
CA LEU A 269 -9.70 24.72 1.95
C LEU A 269 -8.72 25.26 0.89
N PRO A 270 -8.35 26.56 0.92
CA PRO A 270 -7.54 27.19 -0.14
C PRO A 270 -6.06 26.80 -0.10
N PHE A 271 -5.66 25.91 0.80
CA PHE A 271 -4.29 25.42 0.94
C PHE A 271 -4.24 23.90 0.88
N THR A 272 -3.03 23.37 0.66
CA THR A 272 -2.74 21.95 0.66
C THR A 272 -1.62 21.67 1.65
N LEU A 273 -1.91 20.82 2.64
CA LEU A 273 -0.91 20.33 3.58
C LEU A 273 0.05 19.37 2.87
N GLN A 274 1.28 19.30 3.34
CA GLN A 274 2.34 18.51 2.73
C GLN A 274 3.09 17.70 3.79
N HIS A 275 3.54 16.50 3.41
CA HIS A 275 4.59 15.78 4.11
C HIS A 275 5.96 16.27 3.64
N LYS A 276 6.90 16.42 4.57
CA LYS A 276 8.24 16.92 4.25
C LYS A 276 9.27 15.79 4.12
N HIS A 277 8.98 14.65 4.73
CA HIS A 277 9.90 13.51 4.86
C HIS A 277 9.26 12.25 4.29
N ALA A 278 10.08 11.36 3.74
CA ALA A 278 9.67 10.01 3.39
C ALA A 278 9.45 9.18 4.65
N ASP A 279 8.72 8.07 4.54
CA ASP A 279 8.36 7.25 5.71
C ASP A 279 9.58 6.78 6.50
N HIS A 280 10.63 6.33 5.80
CA HIS A 280 11.86 5.83 6.43
C HIS A 280 12.68 6.91 7.17
N ASP A 281 12.45 8.18 6.89
CA ASP A 281 13.10 9.30 7.62
C ASP A 281 12.45 9.55 8.98
N SER A 282 11.34 8.89 9.28
CA SER A 282 10.58 9.09 10.52
C SER A 282 11.10 8.27 11.69
N LEU A 283 11.83 7.17 11.45
CA LEU A 283 12.33 6.29 12.48
C LEU A 283 13.32 7.00 13.39
N VAL A 284 13.15 6.80 14.70
CA VAL A 284 14.04 7.26 15.76
C VAL A 284 14.95 6.09 16.16
N SER A 285 16.12 6.41 16.69
CA SER A 285 17.03 5.39 17.22
C SER A 285 16.40 4.53 18.32
N ALA A 286 16.71 3.24 18.34
CA ALA A 286 16.20 2.29 19.34
C ALA A 286 16.51 2.73 20.78
N LYS A 287 17.69 3.31 21.01
CA LYS A 287 18.11 3.83 22.34
C LYS A 287 17.22 4.97 22.85
N ASP A 288 16.61 5.74 21.93
CA ASP A 288 15.75 6.88 22.25
C ASP A 288 14.25 6.50 22.19
N SER A 289 13.95 5.22 21.97
CA SER A 289 12.62 4.69 21.81
C SER A 289 12.20 3.80 22.98
N LYS A 290 10.90 3.84 23.28
CA LYS A 290 10.32 2.98 24.32
C LYS A 290 10.09 1.58 23.75
N LYS A 291 10.60 0.56 24.44
CA LYS A 291 10.26 -0.84 24.10
C LYS A 291 8.77 -1.10 24.27
N ILE A 292 8.22 -1.88 23.36
CA ILE A 292 6.81 -2.28 23.35
C ILE A 292 6.75 -3.77 23.69
N ASP A 293 6.09 -4.10 24.80
CA ASP A 293 5.84 -5.49 25.18
C ASP A 293 4.50 -5.95 24.65
N TYR A 294 4.53 -6.71 23.57
CA TYR A 294 3.31 -7.29 23.02
C TYR A 294 2.86 -8.53 23.81
N PRO A 295 1.53 -8.70 24.04
CA PRO A 295 1.00 -9.88 24.68
C PRO A 295 1.36 -11.15 23.91
N LYS A 296 1.58 -12.26 24.61
CA LYS A 296 1.73 -13.56 23.95
C LYS A 296 0.43 -13.93 23.23
N TYR A 297 0.59 -14.59 22.08
CA TYR A 297 -0.54 -15.08 21.30
C TYR A 297 -1.31 -16.16 22.08
N ASP A 298 -2.64 -16.08 22.07
CA ASP A 298 -3.53 -17.00 22.79
C ASP A 298 -3.99 -18.20 21.94
N GLY A 299 -3.78 -18.17 20.63
CA GLY A 299 -4.19 -19.21 19.70
C GLY A 299 -5.71 -19.25 19.41
N GLU A 300 -6.48 -18.36 20.04
CA GLU A 300 -7.94 -18.23 19.85
C GLU A 300 -8.28 -16.96 19.07
N PHE A 301 -7.83 -15.80 19.54
CA PHE A 301 -8.02 -14.49 18.90
C PHE A 301 -6.73 -13.98 18.26
N THR A 302 -5.60 -14.31 18.84
CA THR A 302 -4.28 -13.84 18.40
C THR A 302 -3.39 -15.01 18.01
N PHE A 303 -2.62 -14.84 16.94
CA PHE A 303 -1.87 -15.91 16.31
C PHE A 303 -0.47 -15.44 15.93
N ASP A 304 0.47 -16.36 15.86
CA ASP A 304 1.83 -16.12 15.41
C ASP A 304 1.92 -15.87 13.89
N LYS A 305 3.06 -15.34 13.45
CA LYS A 305 3.33 -15.05 12.03
C LYS A 305 3.28 -16.32 11.16
N PRO A 306 3.93 -17.45 11.55
CA PRO A 306 3.88 -18.69 10.75
C PRO A 306 2.45 -19.19 10.52
N SER A 307 1.61 -19.25 11.56
CA SER A 307 0.20 -19.65 11.43
C SER A 307 -0.60 -18.74 10.49
N SER A 308 -0.27 -17.46 10.47
CA SER A 308 -0.90 -16.48 9.58
C SER A 308 -0.43 -16.64 8.15
N VAL A 309 0.87 -16.81 7.92
CA VAL A 309 1.45 -17.07 6.58
C VAL A 309 0.85 -18.35 5.98
N TYR A 310 0.67 -19.41 6.77
CA TYR A 310 0.02 -20.65 6.31
C TYR A 310 -1.39 -20.37 5.76
N LEU A 311 -2.18 -19.55 6.45
CA LEU A 311 -3.55 -19.18 6.02
C LEU A 311 -3.58 -18.15 4.87
N SER A 312 -2.44 -17.58 4.48
CA SER A 312 -2.38 -16.67 3.33
C SER A 312 -2.48 -17.38 1.98
N GLY A 313 -2.30 -18.71 1.97
CA GLY A 313 -2.21 -19.49 0.74
C GLY A 313 -0.95 -19.23 -0.07
N THR A 314 0.02 -18.50 0.48
CA THR A 314 1.32 -18.28 -0.15
C THR A 314 2.07 -19.59 -0.24
N ASN A 315 2.46 -19.97 -1.46
CA ASN A 315 3.20 -21.19 -1.72
C ASN A 315 4.39 -20.88 -2.64
N HIS A 316 5.58 -21.05 -2.13
CA HIS A 316 6.83 -20.88 -2.86
C HIS A 316 7.56 -22.22 -2.95
N ALA A 317 8.28 -22.46 -4.05
CA ALA A 317 9.19 -23.58 -4.13
C ALA A 317 10.38 -23.35 -3.16
N GLU A 318 10.77 -24.38 -2.40
CA GLU A 318 11.92 -24.29 -1.50
C GLU A 318 13.23 -24.02 -2.27
N ASP A 319 13.32 -24.55 -3.47
CA ASP A 319 14.45 -24.39 -4.37
C ASP A 319 14.11 -23.43 -5.51
N GLN A 320 14.13 -22.14 -5.18
CA GLN A 320 13.98 -21.01 -6.10
C GLN A 320 14.86 -19.83 -5.65
N PRO A 321 15.20 -18.89 -6.53
CA PRO A 321 15.93 -17.69 -6.15
C PRO A 321 15.19 -16.91 -5.06
N CYS A 322 15.93 -16.35 -4.12
CA CYS A 322 15.36 -15.51 -3.07
C CYS A 322 14.80 -14.22 -3.70
N HIS A 323 13.55 -13.88 -3.38
CA HIS A 323 12.91 -12.67 -3.88
C HIS A 323 13.34 -11.39 -3.13
N LEU A 324 13.93 -11.53 -1.94
CA LEU A 324 14.54 -10.44 -1.19
C LEU A 324 16.06 -10.50 -1.34
N LEU A 325 16.63 -9.40 -1.80
CA LEU A 325 18.08 -9.28 -1.96
C LEU A 325 18.58 -8.14 -1.09
N LEU A 326 19.65 -8.40 -0.34
CA LEU A 326 20.37 -7.38 0.41
C LEU A 326 21.22 -6.56 -0.56
N LYS A 327 21.09 -5.24 -0.53
CA LYS A 327 21.94 -4.34 -1.31
C LYS A 327 23.37 -4.33 -0.78
N ASP A 328 23.49 -4.39 0.54
CA ASP A 328 24.75 -4.41 1.28
C ASP A 328 24.60 -5.35 2.46
N LYS A 329 25.43 -6.39 2.51
CA LYS A 329 25.39 -7.39 3.57
C LYS A 329 25.83 -6.84 4.92
N ASP A 330 26.73 -5.86 4.92
CA ASP A 330 27.27 -5.28 6.14
C ASP A 330 26.30 -4.28 6.78
N LEU A 331 25.43 -3.65 5.96
CA LEU A 331 24.44 -2.69 6.42
C LEU A 331 23.43 -3.32 7.38
N THR A 332 23.02 -4.56 7.12
CA THR A 332 22.02 -5.26 7.93
C THR A 332 22.53 -5.71 9.28
N THR A 333 23.82 -5.99 9.41
CA THR A 333 24.43 -6.48 10.66
C THR A 333 25.00 -5.36 11.51
N ASN A 334 25.57 -4.34 10.90
CA ASN A 334 26.31 -3.32 11.60
C ASN A 334 25.51 -2.03 11.84
N TYR A 335 24.73 -1.60 10.87
CA TYR A 335 24.02 -0.34 10.97
C TYR A 335 22.62 -0.49 11.57
N THR A 336 21.81 -1.38 11.00
CA THR A 336 20.41 -1.50 11.44
C THR A 336 20.28 -2.12 12.82
N LEU A 337 21.13 -3.09 13.15
CA LEU A 337 21.16 -3.71 14.47
C LEU A 337 21.63 -2.71 15.55
N GLU A 338 22.64 -1.89 15.26
CA GLU A 338 23.14 -0.88 16.21
C GLU A 338 22.17 0.29 16.40
N GLU A 339 21.52 0.73 15.33
CA GLU A 339 20.63 1.89 15.34
C GLU A 339 19.21 1.56 15.76
N TYR A 340 18.68 0.42 15.29
CA TYR A 340 17.26 0.06 15.44
C TYR A 340 17.01 -1.21 16.27
N ASP A 341 18.05 -1.88 16.77
CA ASP A 341 17.99 -3.11 17.60
C ASP A 341 17.35 -4.30 16.81
N GLU A 342 17.23 -4.19 15.50
CA GLU A 342 16.73 -5.24 14.62
C GLU A 342 17.52 -5.28 13.31
N PRO A 343 17.75 -6.49 12.75
CA PRO A 343 18.25 -6.61 11.38
C PRO A 343 17.14 -6.16 10.41
N ALA A 344 17.47 -5.34 9.45
CA ALA A 344 16.53 -4.78 8.47
C ALA A 344 15.84 -5.83 7.60
#